data_80818cd6d085b9218d5f71398cbdf223
#
_entry.id   80818cd6d085b9218d5f71398cbdf223
#
_cell.length_a   1.000
_cell.length_b   1.000
_cell.length_c   1.000
_cell.angle_alpha   90.00
_cell.angle_beta   90.00
_cell.angle_gamma   90.00
#
_symmetry.space_group_name_H-M   'P 1'
#
loop_
_entity.id
_entity.type
_entity.pdbx_description
1 polymer ?
#
loop_
_entity_poly.entity_id
_entity_poly.type
_entity_poly.pdbx_seq_one_letter_code
_entity_poly.pdbx_strand_id
1 'polypeptide(L)'
;MLNVKRIAIALVFSCLFFAVDKLSYIYPIGDLNITPWNPPAALEVLFLFWAGNSWMTWVYLTLGLSDSLVRGTLFLSPAMVLGNAVLVTCYAAIALTLRWTLAGRTALRNRRDVFVLGTVILCGALLTAMAYVGTQTWIGVLSPHDFLGAVHRFFIGDLLGLMVLLPLFFVAADKRRHAQYLHMFRSVLFWALMLGLAICLWLIFSLPIEDQMKYFFSLFFVLGLIAATYSLPGATLVAALIQLPLVFSATRVGVQPTDLMDMQIVMLSLSLTGLIIGTVVDERWRTEERLRDSLQLVAAGELAGSLAHELHQPMSALSAYAESALMLTELEKEKMTDAQQTQLVTMLRNVVNEALRATDIVRGLRSYFISGASSLQDTSVRHLVDECVARFAQKAAKAEVALVAVYTHREDHVLVDRVQISTALGNLLKNAIDASPSGAQVTVRVSADEKQMLSIRVIDHGALLDADAADQVFRPFYSQKKDGLGLGLSVSRSLVENNGGVLRYQTHPEKCFEILLPLGDAVDE
;
A
#
# COMPACT_ATOMS: atom_id res chain seq x y z
N MET A 1 11.55 36.46 12.44
CA MET A 1 10.63 35.43 11.92
C MET A 1 10.60 34.12 12.74
N LEU A 2 11.71 33.68 13.35
CA LEU A 2 11.73 32.49 14.21
C LEU A 2 10.79 32.57 15.43
N ASN A 3 10.66 33.76 16.04
CA ASN A 3 9.80 33.96 17.20
C ASN A 3 8.29 33.83 16.89
N VAL A 4 7.83 34.30 15.74
CA VAL A 4 6.40 34.24 15.38
C VAL A 4 5.95 32.80 15.15
N LYS A 5 6.76 31.98 14.48
CA LYS A 5 6.42 30.53 14.29
C LYS A 5 6.38 29.79 15.62
N ARG A 6 7.30 30.05 16.53
CA ARG A 6 7.30 29.43 17.85
C ARG A 6 6.06 29.85 18.66
N ILE A 7 5.70 31.12 18.66
CA ILE A 7 4.50 31.60 19.34
C ILE A 7 3.23 30.93 18.74
N ALA A 8 3.14 30.86 17.41
CA ALA A 8 2.01 30.22 16.75
C ALA A 8 1.88 28.74 17.14
N ILE A 9 2.98 27.97 17.15
CA ILE A 9 2.99 26.58 17.59
C ILE A 9 2.56 26.43 19.05
N ALA A 10 3.06 27.32 19.92
CA ALA A 10 2.69 27.34 21.33
C ALA A 10 1.19 27.58 21.53
N LEU A 11 0.63 28.57 20.84
CA LEU A 11 -0.79 28.90 20.92
C LEU A 11 -1.68 27.77 20.39
N VAL A 12 -1.33 27.20 19.23
CA VAL A 12 -2.06 26.07 18.65
C VAL A 12 -2.07 24.87 19.60
N PHE A 13 -0.91 24.55 20.20
CA PHE A 13 -0.83 23.49 21.22
C PHE A 13 -1.73 23.81 22.42
N SER A 14 -1.64 25.03 22.98
CA SER A 14 -2.44 25.39 24.15
C SER A 14 -3.95 25.39 23.88
N CYS A 15 -4.38 25.88 22.72
CA CYS A 15 -5.79 25.83 22.32
C CYS A 15 -6.29 24.39 22.15
N LEU A 16 -5.50 23.53 21.48
CA LEU A 16 -5.84 22.12 21.28
C LEU A 16 -5.86 21.39 22.63
N PHE A 17 -4.85 21.61 23.47
CA PHE A 17 -4.77 21.03 24.82
C PHE A 17 -5.99 21.38 25.65
N PHE A 18 -6.32 22.68 25.72
CA PHE A 18 -7.48 23.17 26.48
C PHE A 18 -8.80 22.58 25.96
N ALA A 19 -8.98 22.52 24.65
CA ALA A 19 -10.18 21.93 24.04
C ALA A 19 -10.32 20.43 24.39
N VAL A 20 -9.22 19.68 24.29
CA VAL A 20 -9.21 18.24 24.60
C VAL A 20 -9.36 17.99 26.10
N ASP A 21 -8.71 18.79 26.95
CA ASP A 21 -8.84 18.69 28.40
C ASP A 21 -10.28 18.98 28.86
N LYS A 22 -10.89 20.02 28.32
CA LYS A 22 -12.30 20.34 28.63
C LYS A 22 -13.26 19.24 28.16
N LEU A 23 -13.01 18.64 26.98
CA LEU A 23 -13.83 17.54 26.46
C LEU A 23 -13.66 16.26 27.26
N SER A 24 -12.47 16.01 27.81
CA SER A 24 -12.16 14.82 28.60
C SER A 24 -12.46 14.96 30.09
N TYR A 25 -12.72 16.19 30.57
CA TYR A 25 -13.09 16.46 31.96
C TYR A 25 -14.52 16.03 32.25
N ILE A 26 -14.67 14.72 32.33
CA ILE A 26 -15.95 14.04 32.44
C ILE A 26 -15.86 13.11 33.65
N TYR A 27 -16.84 13.17 34.53
CA TYR A 27 -16.90 12.35 35.76
C TYR A 27 -15.61 12.39 36.59
N PRO A 28 -15.20 13.56 37.07
CA PRO A 28 -14.05 13.62 37.98
C PRO A 28 -14.34 12.82 39.25
N ILE A 29 -13.45 11.92 39.58
CA ILE A 29 -13.62 10.99 40.73
C ILE A 29 -12.63 11.38 41.82
N GLY A 30 -13.18 11.50 43.06
CA GLY A 30 -12.41 11.79 44.26
C GLY A 30 -11.81 13.20 44.32
N ASP A 31 -11.06 13.45 45.39
CA ASP A 31 -10.50 14.78 45.73
C ASP A 31 -9.47 15.29 44.68
N LEU A 32 -8.89 14.39 43.87
CA LEU A 32 -7.93 14.74 42.85
C LEU A 32 -8.55 15.04 41.46
N ASN A 33 -9.88 15.00 41.35
CA ASN A 33 -10.59 15.20 40.07
C ASN A 33 -10.04 14.33 38.93
N ILE A 34 -9.70 13.05 39.22
CA ILE A 34 -9.14 12.14 38.24
C ILE A 34 -10.25 11.75 37.25
N THR A 35 -9.95 11.93 35.95
CA THR A 35 -10.86 11.55 34.85
C THR A 35 -10.61 10.10 34.40
N PRO A 36 -11.66 9.36 34.02
CA PRO A 36 -11.52 7.96 33.59
C PRO A 36 -10.75 7.80 32.25
N TRP A 37 -10.55 8.89 31.53
CA TRP A 37 -9.83 8.95 30.27
C TRP A 37 -9.06 10.27 30.18
N ASN A 38 -7.75 10.20 29.96
CA ASN A 38 -6.86 11.37 29.94
C ASN A 38 -6.11 11.54 28.59
N PRO A 39 -6.78 11.95 27.51
CA PRO A 39 -6.14 12.22 26.23
C PRO A 39 -5.16 13.41 26.24
N PRO A 40 -5.29 14.46 27.11
CA PRO A 40 -4.28 15.51 27.24
C PRO A 40 -2.87 14.99 27.48
N ALA A 41 -2.69 13.92 28.26
CA ALA A 41 -1.38 13.29 28.50
C ALA A 41 -0.67 12.91 27.18
N ALA A 42 -1.41 12.38 26.22
CA ALA A 42 -0.85 12.03 24.91
C ALA A 42 -0.43 13.27 24.10
N LEU A 43 -1.18 14.37 24.19
CA LEU A 43 -0.81 15.63 23.53
C LEU A 43 0.49 16.22 24.11
N GLU A 44 0.68 16.14 25.43
CA GLU A 44 1.91 16.58 26.08
C GLU A 44 3.11 15.75 25.61
N VAL A 45 2.99 14.44 25.66
CA VAL A 45 4.04 13.52 25.22
C VAL A 45 4.38 13.77 23.75
N LEU A 46 3.37 13.91 22.87
CA LEU A 46 3.58 14.19 21.45
C LEU A 46 4.25 15.54 21.22
N PHE A 47 3.78 16.56 21.89
CA PHE A 47 4.35 17.90 21.75
C PHE A 47 5.82 17.91 22.18
N LEU A 48 6.13 17.32 23.35
CA LEU A 48 7.51 17.22 23.84
C LEU A 48 8.36 16.29 22.96
N PHE A 49 7.78 15.25 22.38
CA PHE A 49 8.45 14.36 21.43
C PHE A 49 8.91 15.14 20.18
N TRP A 50 8.06 15.99 19.60
CA TRP A 50 8.41 16.73 18.36
C TRP A 50 9.13 18.05 18.62
N ALA A 51 8.69 18.84 19.58
CA ALA A 51 9.24 20.16 19.87
C ALA A 51 10.52 20.10 20.73
N GLY A 52 10.65 19.06 21.57
CA GLY A 52 11.78 18.85 22.47
C GLY A 52 11.57 19.43 23.87
N ASN A 53 12.43 19.00 24.79
CA ASN A 53 12.33 19.31 26.22
C ASN A 53 12.47 20.81 26.55
N SER A 54 13.00 21.62 25.64
CA SER A 54 13.06 23.09 25.81
C SER A 54 11.67 23.74 25.93
N TRP A 55 10.60 23.00 25.62
CA TRP A 55 9.23 23.45 25.71
C TRP A 55 8.50 23.04 27.00
N MET A 56 9.18 22.37 27.94
CA MET A 56 8.57 21.91 29.21
C MET A 56 7.95 23.09 29.99
N THR A 57 8.62 24.25 30.01
CA THR A 57 8.08 25.45 30.68
C THR A 57 6.75 25.89 30.08
N TRP A 58 6.60 25.80 28.74
CA TRP A 58 5.34 26.19 28.10
C TRP A 58 4.23 25.17 28.38
N VAL A 59 4.56 23.87 28.34
CA VAL A 59 3.62 22.80 28.69
C VAL A 59 3.14 22.97 30.15
N TYR A 60 4.06 23.23 31.06
CA TYR A 60 3.75 23.51 32.47
C TYR A 60 2.78 24.69 32.65
N LEU A 61 3.01 25.79 31.95
CA LEU A 61 2.13 26.96 32.01
C LEU A 61 0.75 26.65 31.40
N THR A 62 0.72 25.92 30.29
CA THR A 62 -0.54 25.50 29.65
C THR A 62 -1.36 24.60 30.57
N LEU A 63 -0.71 23.60 31.20
CA LEU A 63 -1.34 22.69 32.14
C LEU A 63 -1.90 23.45 33.36
N GLY A 64 -1.11 24.34 33.98
CA GLY A 64 -1.55 25.14 35.11
C GLY A 64 -2.72 26.06 34.78
N LEU A 65 -2.72 26.67 33.59
CA LEU A 65 -3.85 27.49 33.13
C LEU A 65 -5.10 26.62 32.90
N SER A 66 -4.94 25.45 32.31
CA SER A 66 -6.05 24.52 32.10
C SER A 66 -6.65 24.02 33.40
N ASP A 67 -5.82 23.64 34.36
CA ASP A 67 -6.27 23.24 35.69
C ASP A 67 -7.11 24.33 36.39
N SER A 68 -6.70 25.56 36.29
CA SER A 68 -7.45 26.66 36.88
C SER A 68 -8.77 26.94 36.16
N LEU A 69 -8.79 26.86 34.82
CA LEU A 69 -9.97 27.15 34.00
C LEU A 69 -10.98 25.99 33.91
N VAL A 70 -10.50 24.75 33.87
CA VAL A 70 -11.36 23.57 33.68
C VAL A 70 -11.74 22.95 35.01
N ARG A 71 -10.76 22.79 35.93
CA ARG A 71 -10.95 22.12 37.23
C ARG A 71 -11.25 23.06 38.38
N GLY A 72 -11.14 24.38 38.15
CA GLY A 72 -11.39 25.38 39.19
C GLY A 72 -10.35 25.38 40.32
N THR A 73 -9.16 24.81 40.09
CA THR A 73 -8.10 24.75 41.09
C THR A 73 -7.53 26.14 41.35
N LEU A 74 -7.17 26.41 42.60
CA LEU A 74 -6.58 27.72 42.97
C LEU A 74 -5.22 27.86 42.26
N PHE A 75 -5.08 28.89 41.42
CA PHE A 75 -3.86 29.17 40.71
C PHE A 75 -2.69 29.37 41.69
N LEU A 76 -1.56 28.71 41.44
CA LEU A 76 -0.37 28.68 42.29
C LEU A 76 -0.54 28.01 43.68
N SER A 77 -1.56 27.19 43.88
CA SER A 77 -1.57 26.35 45.07
C SER A 77 -0.38 25.39 45.10
N PRO A 78 0.20 25.03 46.25
CA PRO A 78 1.34 24.10 46.32
C PRO A 78 1.04 22.75 45.64
N ALA A 79 -0.20 22.27 45.75
CA ALA A 79 -0.65 21.05 45.13
C ALA A 79 -0.62 21.13 43.59
N MET A 80 -1.07 22.24 43.01
CA MET A 80 -1.05 22.45 41.58
C MET A 80 0.39 22.63 41.07
N VAL A 81 1.19 23.47 41.75
CA VAL A 81 2.56 23.81 41.32
C VAL A 81 3.43 22.54 41.31
N LEU A 82 3.44 21.78 42.40
CA LEU A 82 4.24 20.56 42.51
C LEU A 82 3.67 19.40 41.67
N GLY A 83 2.34 19.24 41.67
CA GLY A 83 1.68 18.21 40.86
C GLY A 83 1.96 18.38 39.36
N ASN A 84 1.80 19.57 38.81
CA ASN A 84 2.05 19.85 37.42
C ASN A 84 3.53 19.76 37.05
N ALA A 85 4.45 20.13 37.95
CA ALA A 85 5.88 19.94 37.75
C ALA A 85 6.24 18.44 37.60
N VAL A 86 5.63 17.59 38.44
CA VAL A 86 5.79 16.12 38.38
C VAL A 86 5.22 15.59 37.06
N LEU A 87 4.00 15.97 36.69
CA LEU A 87 3.36 15.50 35.44
C LEU A 87 4.19 15.82 34.22
N VAL A 88 4.57 17.11 34.05
CA VAL A 88 5.38 17.54 32.89
C VAL A 88 6.73 16.84 32.86
N THR A 89 7.35 16.60 34.02
CA THR A 89 8.64 15.90 34.09
C THR A 89 8.49 14.43 33.67
N CYS A 90 7.44 13.75 34.14
CA CYS A 90 7.15 12.35 33.78
C CYS A 90 6.81 12.22 32.30
N TYR A 91 5.97 13.09 31.74
CA TYR A 91 5.64 13.04 30.32
C TYR A 91 6.82 13.43 29.43
N ALA A 92 7.70 14.34 29.87
CA ALA A 92 8.96 14.62 29.20
C ALA A 92 9.90 13.40 29.20
N ALA A 93 9.94 12.64 30.30
CA ALA A 93 10.70 11.40 30.39
C ALA A 93 10.15 10.33 29.43
N ILE A 94 8.82 10.16 29.34
CA ILE A 94 8.18 9.29 28.35
C ILE A 94 8.56 9.72 26.93
N ALA A 95 8.41 10.99 26.60
CA ALA A 95 8.76 11.55 25.28
C ALA A 95 10.23 11.34 24.92
N LEU A 96 11.15 11.55 25.87
CA LEU A 96 12.58 11.34 25.70
C LEU A 96 12.92 9.87 25.48
N THR A 97 12.31 8.98 26.26
CA THR A 97 12.50 7.52 26.13
C THR A 97 12.00 7.04 24.76
N LEU A 98 10.85 7.52 24.29
CA LEU A 98 10.35 7.23 22.95
C LEU A 98 11.27 7.77 21.85
N ARG A 99 11.79 9.00 22.00
CA ARG A 99 12.77 9.55 21.05
C ARG A 99 14.04 8.72 20.98
N TRP A 100 14.53 8.26 22.10
CA TRP A 100 15.74 7.43 22.17
C TRP A 100 15.50 6.05 21.60
N THR A 101 14.45 5.36 22.00
CA THR A 101 14.15 3.97 21.61
C THR A 101 13.71 3.86 20.13
N LEU A 102 12.97 4.85 19.63
CA LEU A 102 12.56 4.91 18.23
C LEU A 102 13.59 5.66 17.34
N ALA A 103 14.77 6.02 17.91
CA ALA A 103 15.83 6.76 17.21
C ALA A 103 15.33 8.02 16.50
N GLY A 104 14.44 8.77 17.14
CA GLY A 104 13.82 9.98 16.61
C GLY A 104 12.87 9.77 15.42
N ARG A 105 12.57 8.52 15.08
CA ARG A 105 11.63 8.18 14.00
C ARG A 105 10.19 8.40 14.47
N THR A 106 9.40 9.02 13.62
CA THR A 106 7.96 9.22 13.86
C THR A 106 7.11 8.07 13.31
N ALA A 107 7.73 6.99 12.80
CA ALA A 107 7.03 5.92 12.12
C ALA A 107 7.14 4.59 12.87
N LEU A 108 6.01 3.97 13.16
CA LEU A 108 5.93 2.59 13.66
C LEU A 108 6.11 1.64 12.47
N ARG A 109 7.30 1.05 12.33
CA ARG A 109 7.66 0.24 11.15
C ARG A 109 7.50 -1.25 11.36
N ASN A 110 7.75 -1.72 12.58
CA ASN A 110 7.85 -3.15 12.91
C ASN A 110 7.08 -3.46 14.19
N ARG A 111 6.79 -4.74 14.43
CA ARG A 111 6.24 -5.22 15.72
C ARG A 111 7.06 -4.74 16.92
N ARG A 112 8.39 -4.68 16.77
CA ARG A 112 9.28 -4.18 17.82
C ARG A 112 8.97 -2.74 18.20
N ASP A 113 8.74 -1.85 17.21
CA ASP A 113 8.43 -0.44 17.49
C ASP A 113 7.11 -0.31 18.25
N VAL A 114 6.09 -1.10 17.88
CA VAL A 114 4.79 -1.14 18.56
C VAL A 114 4.91 -1.72 19.97
N PHE A 115 5.68 -2.78 20.14
CA PHE A 115 5.93 -3.36 21.47
C PHE A 115 6.68 -2.39 22.39
N VAL A 116 7.72 -1.73 21.86
CA VAL A 116 8.48 -0.70 22.59
C VAL A 116 7.56 0.47 22.98
N LEU A 117 6.73 0.95 22.05
CA LEU A 117 5.75 2.00 22.33
C LEU A 117 4.81 1.57 23.46
N GLY A 118 4.21 0.38 23.36
CA GLY A 118 3.30 -0.14 24.39
C GLY A 118 3.98 -0.29 25.75
N THR A 119 5.21 -0.81 25.79
CA THR A 119 5.97 -0.96 27.04
C THR A 119 6.32 0.39 27.67
N VAL A 120 6.78 1.36 26.87
CA VAL A 120 7.08 2.71 27.37
C VAL A 120 5.83 3.42 27.89
N ILE A 121 4.69 3.27 27.20
CA ILE A 121 3.40 3.81 27.65
C ILE A 121 3.00 3.17 28.97
N LEU A 122 3.02 1.83 29.07
CA LEU A 122 2.60 1.11 30.27
C LEU A 122 3.45 1.48 31.48
N CYS A 123 4.78 1.37 31.36
CA CYS A 123 5.70 1.71 32.44
C CYS A 123 5.66 3.22 32.76
N GLY A 124 5.59 4.07 31.75
CA GLY A 124 5.54 5.51 31.92
C GLY A 124 4.28 5.96 32.64
N ALA A 125 3.10 5.49 32.21
CA ALA A 125 1.82 5.80 32.87
C ALA A 125 1.80 5.34 34.34
N LEU A 126 2.34 4.14 34.63
CA LEU A 126 2.41 3.64 36.01
C LEU A 126 3.33 4.52 36.88
N LEU A 127 4.52 4.86 36.39
CA LEU A 127 5.46 5.73 37.10
C LEU A 127 4.89 7.13 37.30
N THR A 128 4.22 7.70 36.29
CA THR A 128 3.54 8.99 36.38
C THR A 128 2.45 8.96 37.45
N ALA A 129 1.60 7.92 37.47
CA ALA A 129 0.54 7.77 38.47
C ALA A 129 1.11 7.70 39.89
N MET A 130 2.14 6.88 40.10
CA MET A 130 2.78 6.75 41.43
C MET A 130 3.43 8.07 41.86
N ALA A 131 4.13 8.76 40.98
CA ALA A 131 4.80 10.01 41.29
C ALA A 131 3.79 11.15 41.57
N TYR A 132 2.77 11.31 40.74
CA TYR A 132 1.76 12.35 40.90
C TYR A 132 0.92 12.13 42.17
N VAL A 133 0.32 10.97 42.32
CA VAL A 133 -0.52 10.64 43.49
C VAL A 133 0.31 10.64 44.77
N GLY A 134 1.56 10.15 44.71
CA GLY A 134 2.50 10.23 45.83
C GLY A 134 2.80 11.66 46.27
N THR A 135 2.98 12.57 45.31
CA THR A 135 3.17 13.99 45.61
C THR A 135 1.95 14.61 46.27
N GLN A 136 0.75 14.31 45.77
CA GLN A 136 -0.52 14.81 46.34
C GLN A 136 -0.79 14.26 47.77
N THR A 137 -0.43 12.99 47.99
CA THR A 137 -0.52 12.39 49.33
C THR A 137 0.50 13.03 50.28
N TRP A 138 1.72 13.28 49.81
CA TRP A 138 2.76 13.92 50.63
C TRP A 138 2.40 15.35 51.05
N ILE A 139 1.74 16.10 50.17
CA ILE A 139 1.26 17.46 50.45
C ILE A 139 0.03 17.44 51.39
N GLY A 140 -0.62 16.28 51.58
CA GLY A 140 -1.81 16.14 52.42
C GLY A 140 -3.14 16.45 51.72
N VAL A 141 -3.15 16.51 50.39
CA VAL A 141 -4.40 16.66 49.59
C VAL A 141 -5.16 15.35 49.57
N LEU A 142 -4.46 14.20 49.54
CA LEU A 142 -5.04 12.88 49.53
C LEU A 142 -4.70 12.10 50.79
N SER A 143 -5.68 11.40 51.32
CA SER A 143 -5.46 10.48 52.44
C SER A 143 -4.57 9.30 52.04
N PRO A 144 -3.59 8.88 52.85
CA PRO A 144 -2.79 7.68 52.57
C PRO A 144 -3.61 6.40 52.37
N HIS A 145 -4.82 6.34 52.97
CA HIS A 145 -5.74 5.21 52.78
C HIS A 145 -6.24 5.08 51.33
N ASP A 146 -6.40 6.21 50.63
CA ASP A 146 -6.95 6.25 49.26
C ASP A 146 -5.87 6.17 48.18
N PHE A 147 -4.60 6.10 48.57
CA PHE A 147 -3.44 6.14 47.68
C PHE A 147 -3.52 5.12 46.53
N LEU A 148 -3.70 3.82 46.88
CA LEU A 148 -3.73 2.76 45.87
C LEU A 148 -4.90 2.90 44.88
N GLY A 149 -6.08 3.28 45.41
CA GLY A 149 -7.27 3.52 44.60
C GLY A 149 -7.06 4.71 43.61
N ALA A 150 -6.40 5.78 44.08
CA ALA A 150 -6.11 6.93 43.25
C ALA A 150 -5.03 6.62 42.20
N VAL A 151 -3.96 5.91 42.57
CA VAL A 151 -2.93 5.43 41.60
C VAL A 151 -3.54 4.59 40.52
N HIS A 152 -4.42 3.63 40.87
CA HIS A 152 -5.09 2.78 39.90
C HIS A 152 -5.95 3.57 38.92
N ARG A 153 -6.78 4.50 39.42
CA ARG A 153 -7.64 5.34 38.56
C ARG A 153 -6.82 6.24 37.62
N PHE A 154 -5.80 6.89 38.18
CA PHE A 154 -4.91 7.77 37.38
C PHE A 154 -4.16 6.98 36.30
N PHE A 155 -3.58 5.84 36.68
CA PHE A 155 -2.86 4.95 35.77
C PHE A 155 -3.70 4.51 34.58
N ILE A 156 -4.95 4.06 34.81
CA ILE A 156 -5.82 3.59 33.73
C ILE A 156 -6.24 4.76 32.83
N GLY A 157 -6.56 5.92 33.38
CA GLY A 157 -6.91 7.11 32.61
C GLY A 157 -5.79 7.54 31.65
N ASP A 158 -4.55 7.61 32.16
CA ASP A 158 -3.36 7.93 31.39
C ASP A 158 -3.05 6.86 30.34
N LEU A 159 -3.08 5.60 30.76
CA LEU A 159 -2.82 4.45 29.89
C LEU A 159 -3.75 4.45 28.69
N LEU A 160 -5.03 4.68 28.89
CA LEU A 160 -6.02 4.78 27.82
C LEU A 160 -5.76 5.97 26.89
N GLY A 161 -5.52 7.15 27.45
CA GLY A 161 -5.24 8.35 26.66
C GLY A 161 -3.99 8.18 25.77
N LEU A 162 -2.91 7.67 26.36
CA LEU A 162 -1.65 7.44 25.65
C LEU A 162 -1.75 6.31 24.61
N MET A 163 -2.40 5.17 24.97
CA MET A 163 -2.47 3.97 24.11
C MET A 163 -3.33 4.17 22.86
N VAL A 164 -4.28 5.09 22.92
CA VAL A 164 -5.15 5.42 21.78
C VAL A 164 -4.52 6.47 20.86
N LEU A 165 -4.08 7.57 21.45
CA LEU A 165 -3.70 8.73 20.66
C LEU A 165 -2.25 8.65 20.16
N LEU A 166 -1.29 8.13 20.94
CA LEU A 166 0.09 8.05 20.47
C LEU A 166 0.24 7.19 19.22
N PRO A 167 -0.28 5.94 19.15
CA PRO A 167 -0.22 5.15 17.92
C PRO A 167 -0.87 5.84 16.73
N LEU A 168 -2.07 6.43 16.93
CA LEU A 168 -2.78 7.15 15.86
C LEU A 168 -1.92 8.27 15.28
N PHE A 169 -1.33 9.12 16.12
CA PHE A 169 -0.51 10.23 15.66
C PHE A 169 0.81 9.77 15.04
N PHE A 170 1.47 8.74 15.57
CA PHE A 170 2.68 8.19 14.97
C PHE A 170 2.42 7.59 13.59
N VAL A 171 1.28 6.90 13.41
CA VAL A 171 0.88 6.34 12.12
C VAL A 171 0.48 7.44 11.14
N ALA A 172 -0.28 8.46 11.58
CA ALA A 172 -0.69 9.58 10.74
C ALA A 172 0.48 10.49 10.31
N ALA A 173 1.49 10.63 11.15
CA ALA A 173 2.69 11.43 10.85
C ALA A 173 3.64 10.76 9.83
N ASP A 174 3.49 9.47 9.55
CA ASP A 174 4.32 8.77 8.57
C ASP A 174 3.88 9.11 7.14
N LYS A 175 4.67 9.95 6.46
CA LYS A 175 4.42 10.39 5.07
C LYS A 175 4.24 9.22 4.09
N ARG A 176 4.86 8.07 4.34
CA ARG A 176 4.75 6.88 3.48
C ARG A 176 3.35 6.28 3.51
N ARG A 177 2.59 6.54 4.57
CA ARG A 177 1.22 6.03 4.75
C ARG A 177 0.15 6.98 4.22
N HIS A 178 0.51 8.17 3.75
CA HIS A 178 -0.46 9.13 3.21
C HIS A 178 -1.22 8.55 2.00
N ALA A 179 -0.55 7.80 1.14
CA ALA A 179 -1.19 7.10 0.03
C ALA A 179 -2.21 6.05 0.52
N GLN A 180 -1.88 5.31 1.61
CA GLN A 180 -2.79 4.33 2.22
C GLN A 180 -4.04 5.01 2.80
N TYR A 181 -3.88 6.16 3.48
CA TYR A 181 -5.02 6.94 3.97
C TYR A 181 -5.89 7.46 2.82
N LEU A 182 -5.29 7.99 1.75
CA LEU A 182 -6.03 8.47 0.58
C LEU A 182 -6.83 7.33 -0.08
N HIS A 183 -6.21 6.17 -0.26
CA HIS A 183 -6.88 4.97 -0.77
C HIS A 183 -8.03 4.54 0.15
N MET A 184 -7.81 4.50 1.47
CA MET A 184 -8.81 4.14 2.46
C MET A 184 -10.03 5.07 2.39
N PHE A 185 -9.82 6.39 2.39
CA PHE A 185 -10.93 7.37 2.34
C PHE A 185 -11.67 7.43 1.00
N ARG A 186 -11.04 6.99 -0.10
CA ARG A 186 -11.69 6.85 -1.41
C ARG A 186 -12.47 5.55 -1.57
N SER A 187 -12.24 4.57 -0.70
CA SER A 187 -12.87 3.26 -0.79
C SER A 187 -14.31 3.28 -0.30
N VAL A 188 -15.23 2.85 -1.14
CA VAL A 188 -16.66 2.65 -0.78
C VAL A 188 -16.79 1.65 0.37
N LEU A 189 -15.95 0.59 0.38
CA LEU A 189 -15.95 -0.41 1.45
C LEU A 189 -15.59 0.20 2.81
N PHE A 190 -14.66 1.16 2.87
CA PHE A 190 -14.34 1.87 4.12
C PHE A 190 -15.57 2.58 4.68
N TRP A 191 -16.28 3.33 3.87
CA TRP A 191 -17.46 4.05 4.31
C TRP A 191 -18.64 3.13 4.65
N ALA A 192 -18.78 1.99 3.96
CA ALA A 192 -19.75 0.96 4.31
C ALA A 192 -19.44 0.34 5.70
N LEU A 193 -18.17 0.05 6.00
CA LEU A 193 -17.73 -0.43 7.31
C LEU A 193 -17.92 0.64 8.41
N MET A 194 -17.65 1.90 8.11
CA MET A 194 -17.90 3.03 9.03
C MET A 194 -19.39 3.20 9.32
N LEU A 195 -20.24 3.05 8.31
CA LEU A 195 -21.70 3.05 8.51
C LEU A 195 -22.13 1.87 9.37
N GLY A 196 -21.59 0.67 9.12
CA GLY A 196 -21.82 -0.51 9.97
C GLY A 196 -21.41 -0.28 11.42
N LEU A 197 -20.24 0.36 11.64
CA LEU A 197 -19.79 0.77 12.98
C LEU A 197 -20.79 1.74 13.64
N ALA A 198 -21.24 2.76 12.90
CA ALA A 198 -22.19 3.75 13.40
C ALA A 198 -23.53 3.09 13.80
N ILE A 199 -24.03 2.18 12.96
CA ILE A 199 -25.25 1.40 13.26
C ILE A 199 -25.03 0.51 14.49
N CYS A 200 -23.90 -0.18 14.59
CA CYS A 200 -23.57 -1.03 15.73
C CYS A 200 -23.54 -0.21 17.03
N LEU A 201 -22.86 0.93 17.04
CA LEU A 201 -22.83 1.86 18.17
C LEU A 201 -24.23 2.38 18.52
N TRP A 202 -25.01 2.79 17.52
CA TRP A 202 -26.37 3.26 17.73
C TRP A 202 -27.26 2.18 18.36
N LEU A 203 -27.18 0.94 17.88
CA LEU A 203 -27.92 -0.19 18.46
C LEU A 203 -27.51 -0.44 19.92
N ILE A 204 -26.21 -0.49 20.21
CA ILE A 204 -25.70 -0.70 21.57
C ILE A 204 -26.22 0.38 22.52
N PHE A 205 -26.11 1.67 22.12
CA PHE A 205 -26.53 2.79 22.95
C PHE A 205 -28.05 2.97 23.04
N SER A 206 -28.82 2.29 22.23
CA SER A 206 -30.28 2.22 22.36
C SER A 206 -30.77 1.21 23.41
N LEU A 207 -29.88 0.31 23.88
CA LEU A 207 -30.18 -0.69 24.89
C LEU A 207 -30.09 -0.09 26.32
N PRO A 208 -30.77 -0.73 27.32
CA PRO A 208 -30.54 -0.43 28.72
C PRO A 208 -29.06 -0.63 29.09
N ILE A 209 -28.56 0.14 30.06
CA ILE A 209 -27.12 0.18 30.42
C ILE A 209 -26.60 -1.20 30.84
N GLU A 210 -27.38 -1.94 31.60
CA GLU A 210 -27.02 -3.29 32.07
C GLU A 210 -26.74 -4.26 30.91
N ASP A 211 -27.34 -4.01 29.74
CA ASP A 211 -27.17 -4.83 28.54
C ASP A 211 -26.08 -4.28 27.61
N GLN A 212 -25.79 -2.98 27.64
CA GLN A 212 -24.77 -2.37 26.76
C GLN A 212 -23.40 -3.06 26.87
N MET A 213 -22.98 -3.36 28.11
CA MET A 213 -21.69 -4.03 28.37
C MET A 213 -21.58 -5.39 27.68
N LYS A 214 -22.68 -6.14 27.58
CA LYS A 214 -22.72 -7.45 26.92
C LYS A 214 -22.48 -7.35 25.41
N TYR A 215 -22.86 -6.23 24.80
CA TYR A 215 -22.76 -6.05 23.33
C TYR A 215 -21.55 -5.24 22.88
N PHE A 216 -20.79 -4.61 23.78
CA PHE A 216 -19.54 -3.93 23.41
C PHE A 216 -18.51 -4.86 22.74
N PHE A 217 -18.57 -6.17 23.00
CA PHE A 217 -17.72 -7.14 22.32
C PHE A 217 -17.95 -7.22 20.80
N SER A 218 -19.11 -6.81 20.29
CA SER A 218 -19.37 -6.73 18.85
C SER A 218 -18.48 -5.71 18.14
N LEU A 219 -17.99 -4.69 18.85
CA LEU A 219 -17.07 -3.68 18.31
C LEU A 219 -15.72 -4.29 17.93
N PHE A 220 -15.28 -5.38 18.58
CA PHE A 220 -14.06 -6.10 18.20
C PHE A 220 -14.16 -6.69 16.80
N PHE A 221 -15.34 -7.16 16.41
CA PHE A 221 -15.56 -7.71 15.07
C PHE A 221 -15.40 -6.62 14.00
N VAL A 222 -16.05 -5.47 14.19
CA VAL A 222 -15.94 -4.34 13.24
C VAL A 222 -14.51 -3.80 13.18
N LEU A 223 -13.87 -3.62 14.34
CA LEU A 223 -12.47 -3.20 14.40
C LEU A 223 -11.55 -4.20 13.71
N GLY A 224 -11.77 -5.50 13.93
CA GLY A 224 -11.01 -6.59 13.29
C GLY A 224 -11.13 -6.59 11.78
N LEU A 225 -12.34 -6.39 11.23
CA LEU A 225 -12.57 -6.28 9.78
C LEU A 225 -11.84 -5.08 9.19
N ILE A 226 -11.92 -3.92 9.84
CA ILE A 226 -11.24 -2.71 9.36
C ILE A 226 -9.73 -2.86 9.46
N ALA A 227 -9.22 -3.42 10.56
CA ALA A 227 -7.80 -3.69 10.74
C ALA A 227 -7.26 -4.70 9.72
N ALA A 228 -8.04 -5.75 9.39
CA ALA A 228 -7.68 -6.73 8.37
C ALA A 228 -7.65 -6.14 6.96
N THR A 229 -8.51 -5.17 6.67
CA THR A 229 -8.64 -4.57 5.33
C THR A 229 -7.68 -3.38 5.13
N TYR A 230 -7.56 -2.51 6.13
CA TYR A 230 -6.82 -1.24 6.04
C TYR A 230 -5.59 -1.20 6.96
N SER A 231 -5.20 -2.36 7.53
CA SER A 231 -3.95 -2.50 8.29
C SER A 231 -3.89 -1.53 9.49
N LEU A 232 -2.70 -1.10 9.87
CA LEU A 232 -2.45 -0.23 11.03
C LEU A 232 -3.12 1.17 10.92
N PRO A 233 -3.18 1.85 9.76
CA PRO A 233 -3.90 3.11 9.61
C PRO A 233 -5.39 3.02 9.94
N GLY A 234 -6.10 2.02 9.41
CA GLY A 234 -7.52 1.80 9.69
C GLY A 234 -7.76 1.41 11.15
N ALA A 235 -6.94 0.51 11.68
CA ALA A 235 -7.05 0.04 13.06
C ALA A 235 -6.91 1.17 14.09
N THR A 236 -5.88 2.01 13.96
CA THR A 236 -5.63 3.11 14.91
C THR A 236 -6.69 4.22 14.83
N LEU A 237 -7.13 4.55 13.62
CA LEU A 237 -8.17 5.55 13.42
C LEU A 237 -9.50 5.10 14.03
N VAL A 238 -9.91 3.86 13.73
CA VAL A 238 -11.21 3.34 14.21
C VAL A 238 -11.19 3.05 15.69
N ALA A 239 -10.08 2.55 16.24
CA ALA A 239 -9.93 2.40 17.69
C ALA A 239 -10.13 3.73 18.42
N ALA A 240 -9.59 4.84 17.90
CA ALA A 240 -9.79 6.17 18.46
C ALA A 240 -11.25 6.66 18.30
N LEU A 241 -11.87 6.43 17.14
CA LEU A 241 -13.25 6.83 16.89
C LEU A 241 -14.26 6.09 17.76
N ILE A 242 -14.05 4.80 18.05
CA ILE A 242 -14.91 4.01 18.92
C ILE A 242 -14.90 4.56 20.36
N GLN A 243 -13.77 5.09 20.82
CA GLN A 243 -13.65 5.55 22.19
C GLN A 243 -14.46 6.81 22.51
N LEU A 244 -14.64 7.70 21.54
CA LEU A 244 -15.40 8.93 21.76
C LEU A 244 -16.86 8.66 22.18
N PRO A 245 -17.65 7.83 21.47
CA PRO A 245 -19.00 7.49 21.92
C PRO A 245 -19.03 6.72 23.25
N LEU A 246 -18.05 5.84 23.51
CA LEU A 246 -17.96 5.11 24.77
C LEU A 246 -17.80 6.04 25.97
N VAL A 247 -16.85 6.99 25.88
CA VAL A 247 -16.65 8.01 26.92
C VAL A 247 -17.89 8.88 27.09
N PHE A 248 -18.49 9.32 25.97
CA PHE A 248 -19.69 10.18 26.01
C PHE A 248 -20.90 9.46 26.61
N SER A 249 -21.08 8.16 26.38
CA SER A 249 -22.14 7.36 26.98
C SER A 249 -22.01 7.29 28.50
N ALA A 250 -20.77 7.13 28.99
CA ALA A 250 -20.53 7.14 30.45
C ALA A 250 -20.99 8.44 31.14
N THR A 251 -20.99 9.58 30.39
CA THR A 251 -21.38 10.88 30.97
C THR A 251 -22.87 11.09 31.13
N ARG A 252 -23.68 10.44 30.29
CA ARG A 252 -25.13 10.66 30.28
C ARG A 252 -25.88 9.89 31.37
N VAL A 253 -25.25 8.88 31.96
CA VAL A 253 -26.01 7.81 32.60
C VAL A 253 -25.77 7.69 34.09
N GLY A 254 -24.88 8.46 34.70
CA GLY A 254 -24.58 8.33 36.12
C GLY A 254 -24.06 6.95 36.49
N VAL A 255 -23.10 6.45 35.69
CA VAL A 255 -22.52 5.10 35.74
C VAL A 255 -21.94 4.80 37.11
N GLN A 256 -22.23 3.62 37.66
CA GLN A 256 -21.59 3.16 38.88
C GLN A 256 -20.08 3.00 38.69
N PRO A 257 -19.25 3.19 39.71
CA PRO A 257 -17.79 3.05 39.61
C PRO A 257 -17.30 1.70 39.03
N THR A 258 -18.08 0.62 39.28
CA THR A 258 -17.82 -0.73 38.75
C THR A 258 -17.96 -0.79 37.24
N ASP A 259 -19.02 -0.22 36.68
CA ASP A 259 -19.33 -0.25 35.26
C ASP A 259 -18.34 0.61 34.46
N LEU A 260 -17.83 1.68 35.09
CA LEU A 260 -16.78 2.52 34.54
C LEU A 260 -15.47 1.74 34.33
N MET A 261 -15.10 0.89 35.27
CA MET A 261 -13.90 0.06 35.21
C MET A 261 -14.03 -0.98 34.07
N ASP A 262 -15.19 -1.62 33.96
CA ASP A 262 -15.45 -2.59 32.88
C ASP A 262 -15.37 -1.93 31.51
N MET A 263 -15.91 -0.72 31.38
CA MET A 263 -15.79 0.05 30.13
C MET A 263 -14.35 0.42 29.80
N GLN A 264 -13.53 0.81 30.79
CA GLN A 264 -12.12 1.09 30.61
C GLN A 264 -11.34 -0.15 30.12
N ILE A 265 -11.67 -1.34 30.65
CA ILE A 265 -11.09 -2.62 30.22
C ILE A 265 -11.44 -2.90 28.75
N VAL A 266 -12.69 -2.68 28.34
CA VAL A 266 -13.12 -2.84 26.95
C VAL A 266 -12.37 -1.85 26.04
N MET A 267 -12.27 -0.59 26.43
CA MET A 267 -11.55 0.44 25.67
C MET A 267 -10.07 0.09 25.49
N LEU A 268 -9.40 -0.36 26.54
CA LEU A 268 -8.00 -0.78 26.49
C LEU A 268 -7.82 -2.01 25.60
N SER A 269 -8.70 -3.01 25.78
CA SER A 269 -8.67 -4.25 25.00
C SER A 269 -8.91 -3.99 23.52
N LEU A 270 -9.86 -3.11 23.16
CA LEU A 270 -10.10 -2.69 21.77
C LEU A 270 -8.86 -2.02 21.17
N SER A 271 -8.25 -1.08 21.90
CA SER A 271 -7.05 -0.38 21.42
C SER A 271 -5.89 -1.34 21.20
N LEU A 272 -5.65 -2.24 22.15
CA LEU A 272 -4.58 -3.24 22.06
C LEU A 272 -4.84 -4.22 20.91
N THR A 273 -6.07 -4.72 20.80
CA THR A 273 -6.46 -5.64 19.73
C THR A 273 -6.31 -5.00 18.34
N GLY A 274 -6.79 -3.77 18.16
CA GLY A 274 -6.64 -3.01 16.93
C GLY A 274 -5.16 -2.80 16.56
N LEU A 275 -4.34 -2.42 17.55
CA LEU A 275 -2.92 -2.22 17.36
C LEU A 275 -2.19 -3.51 16.97
N ILE A 276 -2.51 -4.63 17.63
CA ILE A 276 -1.90 -5.94 17.33
C ILE A 276 -2.32 -6.41 15.93
N ILE A 277 -3.62 -6.47 15.64
CA ILE A 277 -4.12 -6.94 14.34
C ILE A 277 -3.59 -6.04 13.23
N GLY A 278 -3.72 -4.72 13.38
CA GLY A 278 -3.22 -3.76 12.39
C GLY A 278 -1.73 -3.90 12.10
N THR A 279 -0.92 -4.17 13.14
CA THR A 279 0.52 -4.37 12.99
C THR A 279 0.84 -5.69 12.28
N VAL A 280 0.14 -6.77 12.62
CA VAL A 280 0.34 -8.09 11.99
C VAL A 280 -0.03 -8.04 10.51
N VAL A 281 -1.14 -7.40 10.16
CA VAL A 281 -1.57 -7.22 8.78
C VAL A 281 -0.59 -6.34 8.01
N ASP A 282 -0.14 -5.22 8.58
CA ASP A 282 0.84 -4.32 7.96
C ASP A 282 2.18 -5.03 7.67
N GLU A 283 2.63 -5.89 8.57
CA GLU A 283 3.86 -6.67 8.38
C GLU A 283 3.70 -7.75 7.32
N ARG A 284 2.54 -8.41 7.28
CA ARG A 284 2.22 -9.40 6.25
C ARG A 284 2.25 -8.78 4.85
N TRP A 285 1.58 -7.64 4.66
CA TRP A 285 1.59 -6.91 3.39
C TRP A 285 3.02 -6.56 2.93
N ARG A 286 3.85 -6.05 3.84
CA ARG A 286 5.25 -5.74 3.53
C ARG A 286 6.10 -6.98 3.22
N THR A 287 5.79 -8.09 3.85
CA THR A 287 6.52 -9.34 3.60
C THR A 287 6.14 -9.93 2.24
N GLU A 288 4.85 -9.89 1.88
CA GLU A 288 4.35 -10.31 0.58
C GLU A 288 4.95 -9.44 -0.55
N GLU A 289 5.02 -8.12 -0.38
CA GLU A 289 5.66 -7.21 -1.33
C GLU A 289 7.15 -7.54 -1.52
N ARG A 290 7.91 -7.70 -0.43
CA ARG A 290 9.33 -8.08 -0.50
C ARG A 290 9.54 -9.46 -1.14
N LEU A 291 8.68 -10.41 -0.86
CA LEU A 291 8.74 -11.74 -1.47
C LEU A 291 8.51 -11.63 -2.98
N ARG A 292 7.53 -10.85 -3.40
CA ARG A 292 7.24 -10.57 -4.81
C ARG A 292 8.46 -9.95 -5.53
N ASP A 293 9.07 -8.94 -4.92
CA ASP A 293 10.29 -8.30 -5.45
C ASP A 293 11.45 -9.29 -5.53
N SER A 294 11.63 -10.12 -4.50
CA SER A 294 12.68 -11.15 -4.48
C SER A 294 12.47 -12.21 -5.56
N LEU A 295 11.23 -12.66 -5.75
CA LEU A 295 10.90 -13.64 -6.79
C LEU A 295 11.13 -13.05 -8.20
N GLN A 296 10.83 -11.77 -8.40
CA GLN A 296 11.14 -11.07 -9.65
C GLN A 296 12.66 -11.01 -9.90
N LEU A 297 13.46 -10.74 -8.87
CA LEU A 297 14.93 -10.72 -8.98
C LEU A 297 15.52 -12.11 -9.26
N VAL A 298 14.98 -13.16 -8.65
CA VAL A 298 15.41 -14.56 -8.91
C VAL A 298 15.08 -14.94 -10.35
N ALA A 299 13.84 -14.67 -10.80
CA ALA A 299 13.45 -14.91 -12.18
C ALA A 299 14.33 -14.12 -13.17
N ALA A 300 14.67 -12.87 -12.84
CA ALA A 300 15.60 -12.04 -13.61
C ALA A 300 17.01 -12.66 -13.67
N GLY A 301 17.49 -13.24 -12.56
CA GLY A 301 18.81 -13.89 -12.49
C GLY A 301 18.90 -15.17 -13.32
N GLU A 302 17.87 -16.01 -13.27
CA GLU A 302 17.79 -17.21 -14.11
C GLU A 302 17.73 -16.84 -15.61
N LEU A 303 16.95 -15.82 -15.95
CA LEU A 303 16.85 -15.30 -17.31
C LEU A 303 18.17 -14.69 -17.80
N ALA A 304 18.93 -13.99 -16.95
CA ALA A 304 20.19 -13.38 -17.33
C ALA A 304 21.24 -14.42 -17.80
N GLY A 305 21.26 -15.60 -17.19
CA GLY A 305 22.16 -16.69 -17.58
C GLY A 305 21.87 -17.25 -18.98
N SER A 306 20.60 -17.54 -19.29
CA SER A 306 20.19 -18.04 -20.59
C SER A 306 20.32 -16.97 -21.69
N LEU A 307 20.01 -15.71 -21.36
CA LEU A 307 20.13 -14.59 -22.28
C LEU A 307 21.57 -14.24 -22.62
N ALA A 308 22.51 -14.35 -21.67
CA ALA A 308 23.94 -14.20 -21.96
C ALA A 308 24.39 -15.23 -23.01
N HIS A 309 23.92 -16.47 -22.89
CA HIS A 309 24.21 -17.51 -23.88
C HIS A 309 23.59 -17.21 -25.25
N GLU A 310 22.33 -16.79 -25.29
CA GLU A 310 21.62 -16.44 -26.52
C GLU A 310 22.13 -15.16 -27.20
N LEU A 311 22.65 -14.18 -26.43
CA LEU A 311 23.33 -13.01 -26.97
C LEU A 311 24.75 -13.36 -27.48
N HIS A 312 25.46 -14.27 -26.82
CA HIS A 312 26.77 -14.73 -27.28
C HIS A 312 26.71 -15.40 -28.66
N GLN A 313 25.62 -16.13 -28.97
CA GLN A 313 25.47 -16.80 -30.25
C GLN A 313 25.47 -15.84 -31.45
N PRO A 314 24.54 -14.85 -31.57
CA PRO A 314 24.55 -13.92 -32.70
C PRO A 314 25.78 -13.02 -32.70
N MET A 315 26.33 -12.67 -31.55
CA MET A 315 27.57 -11.87 -31.47
C MET A 315 28.77 -12.64 -32.02
N SER A 316 28.91 -13.92 -31.72
CA SER A 316 29.97 -14.78 -32.28
C SER A 316 29.81 -15.00 -33.76
N ALA A 317 28.57 -15.22 -34.23
CA ALA A 317 28.27 -15.33 -35.67
C ALA A 317 28.56 -14.02 -36.42
N LEU A 318 28.18 -12.89 -35.85
CA LEU A 318 28.44 -11.54 -36.38
C LEU A 318 29.95 -11.31 -36.53
N SER A 319 30.76 -11.63 -35.51
CA SER A 319 32.21 -11.51 -35.53
C SER A 319 32.82 -12.41 -36.63
N ALA A 320 32.39 -13.67 -36.74
CA ALA A 320 32.88 -14.61 -37.73
C ALA A 320 32.55 -14.18 -39.18
N TYR A 321 31.33 -13.68 -39.42
CA TYR A 321 30.98 -13.14 -40.76
C TYR A 321 31.76 -11.85 -41.10
N ALA A 322 31.96 -10.98 -40.11
CA ALA A 322 32.73 -9.75 -40.28
C ALA A 322 34.22 -10.05 -40.60
N GLU A 323 34.84 -10.97 -39.84
CA GLU A 323 36.21 -11.43 -40.08
C GLU A 323 36.37 -12.08 -41.44
N SER A 324 35.42 -12.93 -41.85
CA SER A 324 35.42 -13.58 -43.15
C SER A 324 35.28 -12.56 -44.30
N ALA A 325 34.42 -11.54 -44.10
CA ALA A 325 34.30 -10.45 -45.09
C ALA A 325 35.58 -9.62 -45.20
N LEU A 326 36.28 -9.34 -44.08
CA LEU A 326 37.56 -8.66 -44.03
C LEU A 326 38.64 -9.47 -44.75
N MET A 327 38.76 -10.76 -44.49
CA MET A 327 39.72 -11.65 -45.15
C MET A 327 39.54 -11.67 -46.68
N LEU A 328 38.29 -11.71 -47.15
CA LEU A 328 38.01 -11.65 -48.58
C LEU A 328 38.45 -10.32 -49.23
N THR A 329 38.37 -9.21 -48.52
CA THR A 329 38.78 -7.90 -49.00
C THR A 329 40.31 -7.67 -48.95
N GLU A 330 41.01 -8.37 -48.02
CA GLU A 330 42.46 -8.25 -47.85
C GLU A 330 43.27 -9.15 -48.80
N LEU A 331 42.73 -10.33 -49.17
CA LEU A 331 43.40 -11.32 -50.03
C LEU A 331 43.49 -10.91 -51.49
N GLU A 332 42.64 -9.99 -51.98
CA GLU A 332 42.63 -9.59 -53.39
C GLU A 332 42.61 -8.07 -53.57
N LYS A 333 43.81 -7.53 -53.68
CA LYS A 333 44.01 -6.08 -53.91
C LYS A 333 43.69 -5.58 -55.32
N GLU A 334 43.49 -6.41 -56.39
CA GLU A 334 43.40 -5.94 -57.74
C GLU A 334 42.14 -6.15 -58.56
N LYS A 335 41.29 -7.14 -58.34
CA LYS A 335 39.88 -7.23 -58.85
C LYS A 335 39.15 -8.42 -58.30
N MET A 336 38.09 -8.16 -57.54
CA MET A 336 37.13 -9.23 -57.11
C MET A 336 36.37 -9.72 -58.35
N THR A 337 36.22 -11.05 -58.45
CA THR A 337 35.29 -11.67 -59.38
C THR A 337 33.84 -11.46 -58.95
N ASP A 338 32.90 -11.51 -59.90
CA ASP A 338 31.45 -11.35 -59.59
C ASP A 338 30.97 -12.35 -58.52
N ALA A 339 31.54 -13.56 -58.49
CA ALA A 339 31.23 -14.56 -57.45
C ALA A 339 31.70 -14.12 -56.06
N GLN A 340 32.89 -13.56 -55.95
CA GLN A 340 33.45 -13.08 -54.67
C GLN A 340 32.71 -11.82 -54.17
N GLN A 341 32.29 -10.95 -55.08
CA GLN A 341 31.47 -9.78 -54.75
C GLN A 341 30.09 -10.20 -54.23
N THR A 342 29.48 -11.22 -54.84
CA THR A 342 28.22 -11.80 -54.37
C THR A 342 28.37 -12.46 -52.97
N GLN A 343 29.50 -13.14 -52.74
CA GLN A 343 29.81 -13.76 -51.46
C GLN A 343 30.03 -12.69 -50.36
N LEU A 344 30.73 -11.62 -50.62
CA LEU A 344 30.94 -10.48 -49.72
C LEU A 344 29.60 -9.83 -49.33
N VAL A 345 28.74 -9.55 -50.32
CA VAL A 345 27.40 -9.00 -50.08
C VAL A 345 26.56 -9.93 -49.19
N THR A 346 26.67 -11.24 -49.39
CA THR A 346 25.98 -12.24 -48.59
C THR A 346 26.48 -12.25 -47.14
N MET A 347 27.80 -12.20 -46.92
CA MET A 347 28.40 -12.10 -45.59
C MET A 347 28.00 -10.82 -44.87
N LEU A 348 28.04 -9.67 -45.51
CA LEU A 348 27.59 -8.40 -44.93
C LEU A 348 26.10 -8.40 -44.61
N ARG A 349 25.27 -9.05 -45.42
CA ARG A 349 23.84 -9.23 -45.15
C ARG A 349 23.61 -10.09 -43.91
N ASN A 350 24.41 -11.15 -43.74
CA ASN A 350 24.36 -11.97 -42.54
C ASN A 350 24.79 -11.20 -41.28
N VAL A 351 25.83 -10.37 -41.35
CA VAL A 351 26.21 -9.47 -40.25
C VAL A 351 25.03 -8.57 -39.82
N VAL A 352 24.33 -7.96 -40.78
CA VAL A 352 23.17 -7.11 -40.51
C VAL A 352 22.03 -7.92 -39.86
N ASN A 353 21.78 -9.14 -40.38
CA ASN A 353 20.73 -9.98 -39.83
C ASN A 353 21.00 -10.41 -38.37
N GLU A 354 22.24 -10.81 -38.05
CA GLU A 354 22.62 -11.19 -36.67
C GLU A 354 22.63 -9.98 -35.72
N ALA A 355 22.99 -8.78 -36.19
CA ALA A 355 22.87 -7.55 -35.39
C ALA A 355 21.41 -7.20 -35.08
N LEU A 356 20.50 -7.38 -36.05
CA LEU A 356 19.06 -7.20 -35.84
C LEU A 356 18.51 -8.24 -34.85
N ARG A 357 18.95 -9.50 -34.94
CA ARG A 357 18.59 -10.57 -34.03
C ARG A 357 19.01 -10.23 -32.58
N ALA A 358 20.27 -9.80 -32.38
CA ALA A 358 20.74 -9.36 -31.06
C ALA A 358 19.90 -8.19 -30.48
N THR A 359 19.51 -7.26 -31.36
CA THR A 359 18.66 -6.12 -30.99
C THR A 359 17.26 -6.57 -30.57
N ASP A 360 16.67 -7.55 -31.23
CA ASP A 360 15.35 -8.11 -30.87
C ASP A 360 15.41 -8.85 -29.52
N ILE A 361 16.52 -9.53 -29.21
CA ILE A 361 16.77 -10.16 -27.90
C ILE A 361 16.77 -9.08 -26.79
N VAL A 362 17.54 -8.01 -26.96
CA VAL A 362 17.63 -6.91 -25.98
C VAL A 362 16.28 -6.21 -25.80
N ARG A 363 15.51 -6.01 -26.88
CA ARG A 363 14.15 -5.44 -26.79
C ARG A 363 13.18 -6.33 -26.04
N GLY A 364 13.21 -7.64 -26.29
CA GLY A 364 12.40 -8.62 -25.57
C GLY A 364 12.71 -8.61 -24.07
N LEU A 365 13.99 -8.52 -23.70
CA LEU A 365 14.44 -8.40 -22.31
C LEU A 365 13.94 -7.12 -21.66
N ARG A 366 14.11 -5.99 -22.33
CA ARG A 366 13.66 -4.68 -21.83
C ARG A 366 12.16 -4.67 -21.55
N SER A 367 11.34 -5.25 -22.44
CA SER A 367 9.89 -5.32 -22.24
C SER A 367 9.48 -6.21 -21.05
N TYR A 368 10.26 -7.25 -20.74
CA TYR A 368 10.04 -8.11 -19.56
C TYR A 368 10.34 -7.36 -18.24
N PHE A 369 11.39 -6.53 -18.19
CA PHE A 369 11.78 -5.80 -16.98
C PHE A 369 11.04 -4.47 -16.74
N ILE A 370 10.45 -3.87 -17.76
CA ILE A 370 9.67 -2.61 -17.65
C ILE A 370 8.28 -2.85 -17.00
N SER A 371 7.95 -4.07 -16.61
CA SER A 371 6.68 -4.41 -15.93
C SER A 371 6.47 -3.77 -14.53
N GLY A 372 7.29 -2.81 -14.12
CA GLY A 372 7.17 -2.08 -12.86
C GLY A 372 6.53 -0.70 -13.04
N ALA A 373 5.34 -0.49 -12.47
CA ALA A 373 4.46 0.68 -12.51
C ALA A 373 3.66 0.81 -13.81
N SER A 374 2.55 0.06 -13.91
CA SER A 374 1.55 0.26 -14.96
C SER A 374 0.88 1.62 -14.78
N SER A 375 0.91 2.46 -15.81
CA SER A 375 0.12 3.70 -15.88
C SER A 375 -1.23 3.37 -16.48
N LEU A 376 -2.17 2.95 -15.62
CA LEU A 376 -3.54 2.65 -16.03
C LEU A 376 -4.22 3.93 -16.52
N GLN A 377 -4.78 3.88 -17.73
CA GLN A 377 -5.54 4.98 -18.34
C GLN A 377 -6.76 4.42 -19.05
N ASP A 378 -7.81 5.21 -19.11
CA ASP A 378 -8.98 4.87 -19.91
C ASP A 378 -8.58 4.83 -21.38
N THR A 379 -8.79 3.67 -22.03
CA THR A 379 -8.28 3.39 -23.37
C THR A 379 -9.37 2.77 -24.24
N SER A 380 -9.63 3.39 -25.38
CA SER A 380 -10.45 2.78 -26.42
C SER A 380 -9.69 1.64 -27.09
N VAL A 381 -10.22 0.41 -26.96
CA VAL A 381 -9.61 -0.78 -27.56
C VAL A 381 -9.69 -0.73 -29.09
N ARG A 382 -10.75 -0.16 -29.64
CA ARG A 382 -10.87 0.07 -31.09
C ARG A 382 -9.67 0.86 -31.63
N HIS A 383 -9.40 2.01 -31.00
CA HIS A 383 -8.28 2.87 -31.43
C HIS A 383 -6.93 2.15 -31.28
N LEU A 384 -6.75 1.41 -30.19
CA LEU A 384 -5.53 0.63 -29.95
C LEU A 384 -5.33 -0.46 -31.00
N VAL A 385 -6.41 -1.19 -31.34
CA VAL A 385 -6.36 -2.27 -32.36
C VAL A 385 -6.11 -1.68 -33.75
N ASP A 386 -6.78 -0.58 -34.12
CA ASP A 386 -6.58 0.07 -35.42
C ASP A 386 -5.15 0.56 -35.61
N GLU A 387 -4.53 1.14 -34.57
CA GLU A 387 -3.10 1.51 -34.61
C GLU A 387 -2.18 0.30 -34.77
N CYS A 388 -2.45 -0.79 -34.04
CA CYS A 388 -1.67 -1.99 -34.17
C CYS A 388 -1.79 -2.61 -35.58
N VAL A 389 -3.01 -2.70 -36.11
CA VAL A 389 -3.24 -3.20 -37.47
C VAL A 389 -2.52 -2.34 -38.51
N ALA A 390 -2.61 -1.02 -38.42
CA ALA A 390 -1.89 -0.10 -39.30
C ALA A 390 -0.38 -0.28 -39.23
N ARG A 391 0.18 -0.47 -38.04
CA ARG A 391 1.61 -0.70 -37.81
C ARG A 391 2.12 -1.97 -38.51
N PHE A 392 1.31 -3.04 -38.50
CA PHE A 392 1.68 -4.33 -39.10
C PHE A 392 1.22 -4.52 -40.54
N ALA A 393 0.49 -3.56 -41.14
CA ALA A 393 -0.02 -3.64 -42.50
C ALA A 393 1.07 -3.90 -43.55
N GLN A 394 2.21 -3.19 -43.48
CA GLN A 394 3.32 -3.39 -44.41
C GLN A 394 3.95 -4.78 -44.27
N LYS A 395 4.07 -5.31 -43.05
CA LYS A 395 4.60 -6.65 -42.81
C LYS A 395 3.63 -7.72 -43.35
N ALA A 396 2.34 -7.57 -43.13
CA ALA A 396 1.29 -8.46 -43.63
C ALA A 396 1.28 -8.47 -45.17
N ALA A 397 1.38 -7.29 -45.82
CA ALA A 397 1.46 -7.19 -47.27
C ALA A 397 2.71 -7.87 -47.86
N LYS A 398 3.87 -7.77 -47.20
CA LYS A 398 5.09 -8.50 -47.63
C LYS A 398 4.98 -10.01 -47.49
N ALA A 399 4.17 -10.48 -46.52
CA ALA A 399 3.89 -11.90 -46.32
C ALA A 399 2.70 -12.39 -47.16
N GLU A 400 2.08 -11.53 -47.96
CA GLU A 400 0.85 -11.79 -48.74
C GLU A 400 -0.32 -12.27 -47.85
N VAL A 401 -0.43 -11.72 -46.63
CA VAL A 401 -1.46 -12.06 -45.66
C VAL A 401 -2.42 -10.86 -45.52
N ALA A 402 -3.73 -11.10 -45.63
CA ALA A 402 -4.74 -10.08 -45.38
C ALA A 402 -4.92 -9.86 -43.86
N LEU A 403 -4.81 -8.61 -43.40
CA LEU A 403 -5.01 -8.27 -41.99
C LEU A 403 -6.30 -7.45 -41.83
N VAL A 404 -7.29 -7.97 -41.06
CA VAL A 404 -8.63 -7.40 -40.92
C VAL A 404 -9.01 -7.25 -39.46
N ALA A 405 -9.56 -6.09 -39.08
CA ALA A 405 -10.17 -5.87 -37.76
C ALA A 405 -11.71 -5.95 -37.86
N VAL A 406 -12.35 -6.65 -36.90
CA VAL A 406 -13.81 -6.82 -36.82
C VAL A 406 -14.27 -6.46 -35.42
N TYR A 407 -15.22 -5.53 -35.32
CA TYR A 407 -15.77 -5.05 -34.06
C TYR A 407 -17.24 -5.42 -33.94
N THR A 408 -17.59 -6.18 -32.91
CA THR A 408 -18.96 -6.65 -32.66
C THR A 408 -19.64 -5.94 -31.49
N HIS A 409 -18.92 -5.10 -30.75
CA HIS A 409 -19.42 -4.38 -29.59
C HIS A 409 -19.18 -2.86 -29.73
N ARG A 410 -20.05 -2.03 -29.09
CA ARG A 410 -19.94 -0.57 -29.13
C ARG A 410 -19.12 -0.01 -27.97
N GLU A 411 -19.25 -0.60 -26.77
CA GLU A 411 -18.46 -0.21 -25.61
C GLU A 411 -17.09 -0.89 -25.71
N ASP A 412 -16.04 -0.10 -25.82
CA ASP A 412 -14.69 -0.58 -26.07
C ASP A 412 -13.64 0.07 -25.14
N HIS A 413 -14.10 0.67 -24.04
CA HIS A 413 -13.22 1.33 -23.07
C HIS A 413 -12.78 0.37 -21.96
N VAL A 414 -11.49 0.36 -21.67
CA VAL A 414 -10.85 -0.44 -20.62
C VAL A 414 -9.83 0.39 -19.86
N LEU A 415 -9.68 0.14 -18.56
CA LEU A 415 -8.69 0.80 -17.72
C LEU A 415 -7.38 0.00 -17.75
N VAL A 416 -6.46 0.35 -18.65
CA VAL A 416 -5.22 -0.42 -18.90
C VAL A 416 -4.02 0.49 -19.18
N ASP A 417 -2.82 -0.06 -19.07
CA ASP A 417 -1.62 0.54 -19.64
C ASP A 417 -1.59 0.29 -21.16
N ARG A 418 -1.89 1.33 -21.93
CA ARG A 418 -1.97 1.30 -23.38
C ARG A 418 -0.70 0.74 -24.04
N VAL A 419 0.48 1.08 -23.52
CA VAL A 419 1.76 0.65 -24.08
C VAL A 419 1.94 -0.85 -23.89
N GLN A 420 1.60 -1.37 -22.72
CA GLN A 420 1.69 -2.79 -22.40
C GLN A 420 0.75 -3.62 -23.28
N ILE A 421 -0.53 -3.23 -23.38
CA ILE A 421 -1.51 -3.97 -24.19
C ILE A 421 -1.18 -3.86 -25.70
N SER A 422 -0.76 -2.69 -26.18
CA SER A 422 -0.29 -2.53 -27.58
C SER A 422 0.93 -3.41 -27.90
N THR A 423 1.83 -3.60 -26.92
CA THR A 423 3.00 -4.48 -27.06
C THR A 423 2.57 -5.94 -27.12
N ALA A 424 1.68 -6.38 -26.22
CA ALA A 424 1.14 -7.74 -26.22
C ALA A 424 0.41 -8.06 -27.53
N LEU A 425 -0.49 -7.17 -27.97
CA LEU A 425 -1.23 -7.34 -29.23
C LEU A 425 -0.27 -7.37 -30.44
N GLY A 426 0.75 -6.50 -30.47
CA GLY A 426 1.76 -6.48 -31.51
C GLY A 426 2.54 -7.80 -31.64
N ASN A 427 2.88 -8.42 -30.50
CA ASN A 427 3.52 -9.74 -30.47
C ASN A 427 2.60 -10.83 -31.02
N LEU A 428 1.31 -10.80 -30.68
CA LEU A 428 0.33 -11.75 -31.20
C LEU A 428 0.14 -11.59 -32.71
N LEU A 429 0.03 -10.35 -33.21
CA LEU A 429 -0.08 -10.04 -34.64
C LEU A 429 1.17 -10.49 -35.42
N LYS A 430 2.36 -10.23 -34.89
CA LYS A 430 3.61 -10.71 -35.48
C LYS A 430 3.61 -12.23 -35.62
N ASN A 431 3.21 -12.94 -34.55
CA ASN A 431 3.16 -14.40 -34.56
C ASN A 431 2.11 -14.94 -35.53
N ALA A 432 0.94 -14.32 -35.60
CA ALA A 432 -0.15 -14.69 -36.49
C ALA A 432 0.23 -14.53 -37.98
N ILE A 433 0.85 -13.39 -38.33
CA ILE A 433 1.34 -13.13 -39.70
C ILE A 433 2.43 -14.15 -40.07
N ASP A 434 3.41 -14.39 -39.18
CA ASP A 434 4.53 -15.29 -39.42
C ASP A 434 4.08 -16.77 -39.52
N ALA A 435 2.95 -17.16 -38.92
CA ALA A 435 2.43 -18.52 -38.92
C ALA A 435 1.45 -18.79 -40.07
N SER A 436 0.87 -17.76 -40.68
CA SER A 436 -0.14 -17.89 -41.72
C SER A 436 0.50 -18.13 -43.10
N PRO A 437 -0.09 -19.02 -43.92
CA PRO A 437 0.38 -19.21 -45.29
C PRO A 437 0.05 -17.99 -46.18
N SER A 438 0.78 -17.83 -47.29
CA SER A 438 0.50 -16.79 -48.31
C SER A 438 -0.94 -16.92 -48.81
N GLY A 439 -1.61 -15.77 -48.99
CA GLY A 439 -3.04 -15.69 -49.35
C GLY A 439 -4.02 -15.87 -48.20
N ALA A 440 -3.57 -16.18 -47.00
CA ALA A 440 -4.45 -16.32 -45.81
C ALA A 440 -4.86 -14.97 -45.23
N GLN A 441 -5.88 -15.03 -44.33
CA GLN A 441 -6.35 -13.85 -43.60
C GLN A 441 -6.09 -13.99 -42.11
N VAL A 442 -5.51 -12.98 -41.49
CA VAL A 442 -5.42 -12.82 -40.03
C VAL A 442 -6.53 -11.84 -39.59
N THR A 443 -7.37 -12.28 -38.68
CA THR A 443 -8.50 -11.47 -38.20
C THR A 443 -8.32 -11.09 -36.73
N VAL A 444 -8.42 -9.81 -36.43
CA VAL A 444 -8.52 -9.31 -35.05
C VAL A 444 -9.98 -9.03 -34.75
N ARG A 445 -10.59 -9.84 -33.89
CA ARG A 445 -11.99 -9.69 -33.50
C ARG A 445 -12.09 -9.14 -32.09
N VAL A 446 -12.82 -8.03 -31.93
CA VAL A 446 -13.13 -7.43 -30.64
C VAL A 446 -14.61 -7.65 -30.32
N SER A 447 -14.88 -8.25 -29.17
CA SER A 447 -16.24 -8.57 -28.69
C SER A 447 -16.30 -8.42 -27.16
N ALA A 448 -17.47 -8.17 -26.60
CA ALA A 448 -17.70 -8.28 -25.16
C ALA A 448 -18.24 -9.67 -24.82
N ASP A 449 -17.80 -10.20 -23.66
CA ASP A 449 -18.31 -11.43 -23.09
C ASP A 449 -19.43 -11.13 -22.08
N GLU A 450 -20.33 -12.09 -21.83
CA GLU A 450 -21.44 -11.96 -20.87
C GLU A 450 -20.99 -11.66 -19.42
N LYS A 451 -19.69 -11.79 -19.13
CA LYS A 451 -19.06 -11.57 -17.81
C LYS A 451 -18.44 -10.19 -17.63
N GLN A 452 -18.85 -9.17 -18.39
CA GLN A 452 -18.24 -7.82 -18.39
C GLN A 452 -16.73 -7.83 -18.71
N MET A 453 -16.30 -8.74 -19.59
CA MET A 453 -14.93 -8.80 -20.08
C MET A 453 -14.90 -8.46 -21.57
N LEU A 454 -13.96 -7.60 -21.95
CA LEU A 454 -13.68 -7.32 -23.35
C LEU A 454 -12.70 -8.37 -23.88
N SER A 455 -13.07 -9.01 -25.01
CA SER A 455 -12.27 -10.06 -25.67
C SER A 455 -11.65 -9.49 -26.95
N ILE A 456 -10.32 -9.60 -27.09
CA ILE A 456 -9.56 -9.32 -28.32
C ILE A 456 -8.99 -10.65 -28.81
N ARG A 457 -9.54 -11.20 -29.89
CA ARG A 457 -9.10 -12.47 -30.50
C ARG A 457 -8.27 -12.21 -31.73
N VAL A 458 -7.04 -12.75 -31.75
CA VAL A 458 -6.19 -12.79 -32.94
C VAL A 458 -6.31 -14.20 -33.53
N ILE A 459 -7.02 -14.30 -34.65
CA ILE A 459 -7.34 -15.53 -35.36
C ILE A 459 -6.38 -15.67 -36.53
N ASP A 460 -5.67 -16.78 -36.61
CA ASP A 460 -4.71 -17.08 -37.67
C ASP A 460 -4.97 -18.48 -38.28
N HIS A 461 -4.37 -18.73 -39.46
CA HIS A 461 -4.49 -19.97 -40.21
C HIS A 461 -3.23 -20.83 -40.18
N GLY A 462 -2.36 -20.61 -39.20
CA GLY A 462 -1.18 -21.45 -38.97
C GLY A 462 -1.53 -22.83 -38.44
N ALA A 463 -0.53 -23.71 -38.27
CA ALA A 463 -0.70 -25.04 -37.71
C ALA A 463 -1.32 -24.98 -36.29
N LEU A 464 -2.17 -25.96 -35.97
CA LEU A 464 -2.69 -26.14 -34.61
C LEU A 464 -1.56 -26.55 -33.67
N LEU A 465 -1.57 -26.00 -32.46
CA LEU A 465 -0.71 -26.47 -31.39
C LEU A 465 -1.33 -27.76 -30.83
N ASP A 466 -0.50 -28.79 -30.60
CA ASP A 466 -0.94 -29.97 -29.85
C ASP A 466 -1.19 -29.62 -28.38
N ALA A 467 -1.80 -30.54 -27.62
CA ALA A 467 -2.16 -30.27 -26.23
C ALA A 467 -0.95 -29.95 -25.35
N ASP A 468 0.17 -30.64 -25.58
CA ASP A 468 1.41 -30.42 -24.83
C ASP A 468 2.05 -29.04 -25.18
N ALA A 469 2.02 -28.68 -26.45
CA ALA A 469 2.51 -27.37 -26.90
C ALA A 469 1.60 -26.21 -26.44
N ALA A 470 0.29 -26.41 -26.39
CA ALA A 470 -0.66 -25.41 -25.91
C ALA A 470 -0.43 -25.03 -24.45
N ASP A 471 -0.07 -26.00 -23.60
CA ASP A 471 0.27 -25.77 -22.18
C ASP A 471 1.65 -25.12 -22.01
N GLN A 472 2.56 -25.33 -22.96
CA GLN A 472 3.94 -24.86 -22.87
C GLN A 472 4.18 -23.54 -23.63
N VAL A 473 3.30 -23.13 -24.55
CA VAL A 473 3.49 -22.00 -25.45
C VAL A 473 3.69 -20.65 -24.72
N PHE A 474 3.23 -20.56 -23.48
CA PHE A 474 3.43 -19.40 -22.60
C PHE A 474 4.63 -19.52 -21.67
N ARG A 475 5.38 -20.64 -21.70
CA ARG A 475 6.61 -20.76 -20.91
C ARG A 475 7.72 -19.96 -21.59
N PRO A 476 8.53 -19.22 -20.83
CA PRO A 476 9.71 -18.53 -21.38
C PRO A 476 10.62 -19.51 -22.13
N PHE A 477 11.19 -19.07 -23.24
CA PHE A 477 12.11 -19.82 -24.13
C PHE A 477 11.49 -21.04 -24.83
N TYR A 478 10.20 -21.26 -24.74
CA TYR A 478 9.54 -22.28 -25.54
C TYR A 478 9.20 -21.71 -26.93
N SER A 479 9.79 -22.26 -27.98
CA SER A 479 9.53 -21.90 -29.37
C SER A 479 9.64 -23.11 -30.30
N GLN A 480 8.70 -23.27 -31.21
CA GLN A 480 8.76 -24.25 -32.29
C GLN A 480 9.43 -23.68 -33.55
N LYS A 481 9.73 -22.36 -33.58
CA LYS A 481 10.43 -21.69 -34.67
C LYS A 481 11.94 -21.81 -34.45
N LYS A 482 12.72 -22.18 -35.50
CA LYS A 482 14.20 -22.31 -35.45
C LYS A 482 14.90 -21.03 -34.95
N ASP A 483 14.33 -19.86 -35.25
CA ASP A 483 14.91 -18.54 -34.93
C ASP A 483 14.06 -17.78 -33.91
N GLY A 484 13.12 -18.43 -33.22
CA GLY A 484 12.23 -17.78 -32.27
C GLY A 484 12.74 -17.90 -30.84
N LEU A 485 12.93 -16.77 -30.14
CA LEU A 485 13.37 -16.69 -28.75
C LEU A 485 12.41 -17.30 -27.72
N GLY A 486 11.16 -17.60 -28.11
CA GLY A 486 10.16 -18.11 -27.17
C GLY A 486 9.75 -17.14 -26.05
N LEU A 487 10.16 -15.86 -26.10
CA LEU A 487 9.84 -14.86 -25.08
C LEU A 487 8.56 -14.06 -25.39
N GLY A 488 8.14 -13.97 -26.65
CA GLY A 488 7.04 -13.08 -27.06
C GLY A 488 5.72 -13.40 -26.35
N LEU A 489 5.32 -14.67 -26.29
CA LEU A 489 4.04 -15.08 -25.67
C LEU A 489 4.08 -15.03 -24.14
N SER A 490 5.20 -15.40 -23.52
CA SER A 490 5.36 -15.28 -22.06
C SER A 490 5.35 -13.82 -21.59
N VAL A 491 6.03 -12.92 -22.31
CA VAL A 491 5.97 -11.47 -22.08
C VAL A 491 4.56 -10.94 -22.28
N SER A 492 3.89 -11.32 -23.39
CA SER A 492 2.52 -10.89 -23.65
C SER A 492 1.56 -11.31 -22.54
N ARG A 493 1.72 -12.52 -22.01
CA ARG A 493 0.93 -13.01 -20.88
C ARG A 493 1.14 -12.16 -19.64
N SER A 494 2.38 -11.91 -19.26
CA SER A 494 2.70 -11.07 -18.10
C SER A 494 2.18 -9.64 -18.25
N LEU A 495 2.28 -9.03 -19.45
CA LEU A 495 1.76 -7.69 -19.73
C LEU A 495 0.23 -7.64 -19.59
N VAL A 496 -0.50 -8.65 -20.07
CA VAL A 496 -1.95 -8.75 -19.95
C VAL A 496 -2.37 -8.98 -18.49
N GLU A 497 -1.70 -9.89 -17.77
CA GLU A 497 -1.96 -10.19 -16.35
C GLU A 497 -1.70 -8.97 -15.45
N ASN A 498 -0.67 -8.16 -15.73
CA ASN A 498 -0.40 -6.91 -15.02
C ASN A 498 -1.50 -5.84 -15.19
N ASN A 499 -2.33 -5.97 -16.23
CA ASN A 499 -3.50 -5.13 -16.47
C ASN A 499 -4.82 -5.78 -16.01
N GLY A 500 -4.76 -6.81 -15.14
CA GLY A 500 -5.93 -7.52 -14.63
C GLY A 500 -6.62 -8.41 -15.66
N GLY A 501 -5.99 -8.64 -16.82
CA GLY A 501 -6.50 -9.45 -17.92
C GLY A 501 -6.01 -10.90 -17.90
N VAL A 502 -6.44 -11.66 -18.90
CA VAL A 502 -6.02 -13.05 -19.12
C VAL A 502 -5.66 -13.26 -20.59
N LEU A 503 -4.49 -13.85 -20.87
CA LEU A 503 -4.11 -14.29 -22.22
C LEU A 503 -4.21 -15.83 -22.31
N ARG A 504 -4.97 -16.32 -23.27
CA ARG A 504 -5.16 -17.76 -23.49
C ARG A 504 -5.10 -18.15 -24.96
N TYR A 505 -4.78 -19.43 -25.22
CA TYR A 505 -4.88 -20.05 -26.52
C TYR A 505 -6.17 -20.86 -26.60
N GLN A 506 -6.91 -20.77 -27.71
CA GLN A 506 -8.15 -21.53 -27.96
C GLN A 506 -8.12 -22.17 -29.34
N THR A 507 -8.73 -23.34 -29.44
CA THR A 507 -8.88 -24.11 -30.70
C THR A 507 -10.32 -24.19 -31.19
N HIS A 508 -11.30 -23.91 -30.33
CA HIS A 508 -12.72 -23.94 -30.66
C HIS A 508 -13.42 -22.63 -30.27
N PRO A 509 -14.33 -22.08 -31.06
CA PRO A 509 -14.77 -22.55 -32.40
C PRO A 509 -13.75 -22.26 -33.50
N GLU A 510 -12.76 -21.39 -33.26
CA GLU A 510 -11.70 -21.00 -34.18
C GLU A 510 -10.36 -20.96 -33.42
N LYS A 511 -9.26 -21.32 -34.09
CA LYS A 511 -7.92 -21.18 -33.53
C LYS A 511 -7.61 -19.71 -33.30
N CYS A 512 -7.34 -19.33 -32.06
CA CYS A 512 -6.98 -17.94 -31.75
C CYS A 512 -6.13 -17.82 -30.48
N PHE A 513 -5.40 -16.72 -30.38
CA PHE A 513 -4.93 -16.19 -29.11
C PHE A 513 -5.92 -15.11 -28.66
N GLU A 514 -6.40 -15.21 -27.43
CA GLU A 514 -7.42 -14.32 -26.89
C GLU A 514 -6.89 -13.57 -25.68
N ILE A 515 -6.98 -12.23 -25.73
CA ILE A 515 -6.76 -11.32 -24.61
C ILE A 515 -8.14 -10.99 -24.04
N LEU A 516 -8.33 -11.24 -22.75
CA LEU A 516 -9.51 -10.82 -21.99
C LEU A 516 -9.10 -9.69 -21.06
N LEU A 517 -9.83 -8.56 -21.10
CA LEU A 517 -9.60 -7.40 -20.24
C LEU A 517 -10.89 -7.06 -19.51
N PRO A 518 -10.85 -6.65 -18.21
CA PRO A 518 -12.03 -6.16 -17.54
C PRO A 518 -12.53 -4.87 -18.23
N LEU A 519 -13.84 -4.78 -18.50
CA LEU A 519 -14.46 -3.53 -18.92
C LEU A 519 -14.32 -2.54 -17.77
N GLY A 520 -13.89 -1.31 -18.07
CA GLY A 520 -13.94 -0.23 -17.10
C GLY A 520 -15.39 0.05 -16.74
N ASP A 521 -15.70 0.21 -15.44
CA ASP A 521 -16.97 0.79 -15.05
C ASP A 521 -17.07 2.15 -15.75
N ALA A 522 -18.11 2.34 -16.56
CA ALA A 522 -18.39 3.62 -17.17
C ALA A 522 -18.45 4.65 -16.03
N VAL A 523 -17.50 5.59 -16.03
CA VAL A 523 -17.62 6.78 -15.19
C VAL A 523 -18.77 7.56 -15.77
N ASP A 524 -19.96 7.41 -15.17
CA ASP A 524 -21.08 8.31 -15.45
C ASP A 524 -20.59 9.74 -15.22
N GLU A 525 -20.54 10.52 -16.30
CA GLU A 525 -20.32 11.97 -16.27
C GLU A 525 -21.46 12.70 -15.55
#